data_8b314abb74ddcdb4c3949f04260342ce
#
_entry.id   8b314abb74ddcdb4c3949f04260342ce
#
_cell.length_a   1.000
_cell.length_b   1.000
_cell.length_c   1.000
_cell.angle_alpha   90.00
_cell.angle_beta   90.00
_cell.angle_gamma   90.00
#
_symmetry.space_group_name_H-M   'P 1'
#
loop_
_entity.id
_entity.type
_entity.pdbx_description
1 polymer ?
#
loop_
_entity_poly.entity_id
_entity_poly.type
_entity_poly.pdbx_seq_one_letter_code
_entity_poly.pdbx_strand_id
1 'polypeptide(L)'
;MGGVVVEGFGWRHGGRRAWAVRGVELSVTRGERVLLLGPSGAGKSTLLAALAGLLPEDSGEQEGRIRVDGRDPRAVRDRIGMVFQDPESQLVMARSGDDVAFGLENRGVPEEQIWPRVDEALARVGFPYHRDRPTAALSGGEQQRLALAGALALRPGLLLLDEPTANLDPDGAALVRRAVADAVTADTTLILVEHRVAEALPLVDRVIVLAAGGGVRADGPPGRVFAEHGAALAAEGVWVPGRPVSPRRATRPPGEPLLAAEHLGLPPRLAATDLTVRAGEALAVVGPNGAGKSTLALLLGGLLRPGTGRLTASPALADGDHRVAPYRWRAPALARRIGSVFQDPEHQFVTGTVFDELALGPRRVGQPEPAVRATVDELLNRLRLDRLARANPYTLSGGEARRLSVATALATAPRLLVCDEPTFGQDRRTWAELVDLLADLRDAGHGIVTVTHDADFVDALADRRLILARPPQNGRTGPGRPEDGPS
;
A
#
# COMPACT_ATOMS: atom_id res chain seq x y z
N MET A 1 -4.99 -33.29 17.86
CA MET A 1 -4.94 -31.84 18.03
C MET A 1 -4.58 -31.24 16.68
N GLY A 2 -5.54 -30.67 15.99
CA GLY A 2 -5.31 -30.01 14.72
C GLY A 2 -4.86 -28.58 14.98
N GLY A 3 -3.99 -28.06 14.13
CA GLY A 3 -3.44 -26.71 14.22
C GLY A 3 -2.24 -26.59 13.31
N VAL A 4 -1.49 -25.50 13.44
CA VAL A 4 -0.24 -25.25 12.70
C VAL A 4 0.94 -25.59 13.60
N VAL A 5 1.91 -26.34 13.06
CA VAL A 5 3.19 -26.66 13.73
C VAL A 5 4.32 -26.37 12.76
N VAL A 6 5.27 -25.57 13.20
CA VAL A 6 6.48 -25.17 12.44
C VAL A 6 7.68 -25.56 13.27
N GLU A 7 8.56 -26.41 12.72
CA GLU A 7 9.72 -26.97 13.42
C GLU A 7 10.98 -26.66 12.65
N GLY A 8 11.77 -25.69 13.13
CA GLY A 8 13.05 -25.28 12.55
C GLY A 8 12.94 -24.78 11.10
N PHE A 9 11.78 -24.26 10.70
CA PHE A 9 11.53 -23.91 9.30
C PHE A 9 12.43 -22.78 8.82
N GLY A 10 13.03 -22.99 7.65
CA GLY A 10 13.74 -22.00 6.89
C GLY A 10 13.44 -22.12 5.39
N TRP A 11 13.49 -21.00 4.71
CA TRP A 11 13.35 -20.93 3.26
C TRP A 11 14.32 -19.93 2.64
N ARG A 12 15.04 -20.38 1.60
CA ARG A 12 15.93 -19.57 0.78
C ARG A 12 15.50 -19.66 -0.68
N HIS A 13 15.08 -18.54 -1.25
CA HIS A 13 14.68 -18.50 -2.66
C HIS A 13 15.85 -18.82 -3.60
N GLY A 14 15.58 -19.53 -4.69
CA GLY A 14 16.55 -19.85 -5.72
C GLY A 14 17.30 -18.61 -6.23
N GLY A 15 18.61 -18.74 -6.39
CA GLY A 15 19.47 -17.63 -6.81
C GLY A 15 19.79 -16.57 -5.75
N ARG A 16 19.18 -16.62 -4.58
CA ARG A 16 19.50 -15.71 -3.46
C ARG A 16 20.45 -16.36 -2.46
N ARG A 17 21.43 -15.59 -1.96
CA ARG A 17 22.38 -16.06 -0.93
C ARG A 17 21.81 -16.02 0.48
N ALA A 18 20.96 -15.05 0.77
CA ALA A 18 20.34 -14.85 2.08
C ALA A 18 19.07 -15.69 2.22
N TRP A 19 18.84 -16.22 3.42
CA TRP A 19 17.58 -16.84 3.78
C TRP A 19 16.48 -15.77 3.89
N ALA A 20 15.32 -16.06 3.35
CA ALA A 20 14.14 -15.20 3.51
C ALA A 20 13.58 -15.35 4.93
N VAL A 21 13.65 -16.57 5.47
CA VAL A 21 13.30 -16.89 6.85
C VAL A 21 14.11 -18.11 7.27
N ARG A 22 14.52 -18.22 8.55
CA ARG A 22 15.30 -19.36 9.03
C ARG A 22 15.05 -19.66 10.50
N GLY A 23 15.01 -20.95 10.87
CA GLY A 23 14.94 -21.38 12.26
C GLY A 23 13.64 -20.97 12.96
N VAL A 24 12.51 -20.95 12.26
CA VAL A 24 11.21 -20.61 12.85
C VAL A 24 10.67 -21.82 13.60
N GLU A 25 10.42 -21.61 14.89
CA GLU A 25 9.75 -22.56 15.81
C GLU A 25 8.46 -21.90 16.30
N LEU A 26 7.30 -22.44 15.95
CA LEU A 26 6.01 -21.97 16.48
C LEU A 26 4.94 -23.05 16.37
N SER A 27 3.94 -22.95 17.22
CA SER A 27 2.70 -23.73 17.12
C SER A 27 1.50 -22.82 17.29
N VAL A 28 0.47 -23.02 16.47
CA VAL A 28 -0.82 -22.31 16.58
C VAL A 28 -1.91 -23.34 16.76
N THR A 29 -2.69 -23.19 17.82
CA THR A 29 -3.79 -24.09 18.13
C THR A 29 -4.98 -23.84 17.19
N ARG A 30 -5.77 -24.88 16.90
CA ARG A 30 -6.99 -24.69 16.10
C ARG A 30 -7.94 -23.67 16.76
N GLY A 31 -8.45 -22.75 15.96
CA GLY A 31 -9.32 -21.67 16.42
C GLY A 31 -8.57 -20.48 17.04
N GLU A 32 -7.25 -20.54 17.17
CA GLU A 32 -6.45 -19.43 17.68
C GLU A 32 -6.29 -18.34 16.62
N ARG A 33 -6.31 -17.07 17.05
CA ARG A 33 -6.17 -15.92 16.17
C ARG A 33 -4.86 -15.20 16.45
N VAL A 34 -3.95 -15.27 15.49
CA VAL A 34 -2.56 -14.82 15.63
C VAL A 34 -2.29 -13.62 14.73
N LEU A 35 -1.70 -12.57 15.29
CA LEU A 35 -1.07 -11.49 14.54
C LEU A 35 0.43 -11.79 14.40
N LEU A 36 0.87 -11.95 13.15
CA LEU A 36 2.27 -12.19 12.82
C LEU A 36 2.95 -10.86 12.48
N LEU A 37 3.87 -10.42 13.32
CA LEU A 37 4.62 -9.19 13.18
C LEU A 37 6.10 -9.45 12.88
N GLY A 38 6.81 -8.41 12.51
CA GLY A 38 8.25 -8.40 12.29
C GLY A 38 8.65 -7.26 11.35
N PRO A 39 9.91 -6.86 11.34
CA PRO A 39 10.40 -5.83 10.44
C PRO A 39 10.22 -6.23 8.96
N SER A 40 10.34 -5.26 8.06
CA SER A 40 10.32 -5.53 6.62
C SER A 40 11.44 -6.51 6.27
N GLY A 41 11.13 -7.51 5.44
CA GLY A 41 12.10 -8.56 5.08
C GLY A 41 12.30 -9.66 6.14
N ALA A 42 11.53 -9.70 7.24
CA ALA A 42 11.60 -10.79 8.23
C ALA A 42 11.04 -12.13 7.74
N GLY A 43 10.50 -12.19 6.51
CA GLY A 43 10.00 -13.43 5.91
C GLY A 43 8.54 -13.77 6.25
N LYS A 44 7.73 -12.79 6.71
CA LYS A 44 6.31 -12.98 7.05
C LYS A 44 5.51 -13.59 5.89
N SER A 45 5.53 -12.96 4.72
CA SER A 45 4.84 -13.44 3.52
C SER A 45 5.38 -14.79 3.03
N THR A 46 6.69 -15.02 3.16
CA THR A 46 7.31 -16.32 2.85
C THR A 46 6.78 -17.42 3.79
N LEU A 47 6.65 -17.12 5.08
CA LEU A 47 6.07 -18.06 6.05
C LEU A 47 4.59 -18.33 5.74
N LEU A 48 3.80 -17.29 5.43
CA LEU A 48 2.39 -17.48 5.01
C LEU A 48 2.29 -18.33 3.74
N ALA A 49 3.12 -18.08 2.72
CA ALA A 49 3.16 -18.88 1.50
C ALA A 49 3.55 -20.35 1.78
N ALA A 50 4.48 -20.60 2.72
CA ALA A 50 4.84 -21.93 3.15
C ALA A 50 3.67 -22.64 3.87
N LEU A 51 2.98 -21.93 4.76
CA LEU A 51 1.78 -22.44 5.46
C LEU A 51 0.64 -22.75 4.49
N ALA A 52 0.52 -21.98 3.42
CA ALA A 52 -0.46 -22.24 2.34
C ALA A 52 -0.03 -23.36 1.39
N GLY A 53 1.19 -23.92 1.54
CA GLY A 53 1.75 -24.91 0.64
C GLY A 53 2.06 -24.39 -0.77
N LEU A 54 2.32 -23.09 -0.91
CA LEU A 54 2.51 -22.39 -2.20
C LEU A 54 3.98 -22.27 -2.62
N LEU A 55 4.94 -22.66 -1.77
CA LEU A 55 6.36 -22.66 -2.14
C LEU A 55 6.68 -23.90 -2.99
N PRO A 56 7.07 -23.76 -4.28
CA PRO A 56 7.45 -24.90 -5.12
C PRO A 56 8.79 -25.51 -4.66
N GLU A 57 8.92 -26.82 -4.69
CA GLU A 57 10.11 -27.54 -4.21
C GLU A 57 11.40 -27.15 -4.95
N ASP A 58 11.28 -26.85 -6.23
CA ASP A 58 12.37 -26.48 -7.12
C ASP A 58 12.70 -24.98 -7.12
N SER A 59 11.90 -24.15 -6.43
CA SER A 59 12.08 -22.70 -6.41
C SER A 59 12.98 -22.19 -5.29
N GLY A 60 13.51 -23.08 -4.46
CA GLY A 60 14.34 -22.69 -3.30
C GLY A 60 14.86 -23.87 -2.49
N GLU A 61 15.43 -23.55 -1.36
CA GLU A 61 15.96 -24.50 -0.39
C GLU A 61 15.19 -24.40 0.92
N GLN A 62 14.70 -25.52 1.41
CA GLN A 62 13.94 -25.63 2.66
C GLN A 62 14.75 -26.29 3.76
N GLU A 63 14.73 -25.72 4.97
CA GLU A 63 15.13 -26.37 6.24
C GLU A 63 13.89 -26.61 7.10
N GLY A 64 13.95 -27.62 7.98
CA GLY A 64 12.86 -27.91 8.90
C GLY A 64 11.58 -28.38 8.21
N ARG A 65 10.45 -28.25 8.92
CA ARG A 65 9.15 -28.70 8.39
C ARG A 65 7.98 -27.89 8.91
N ILE A 66 6.89 -27.90 8.13
CA ILE A 66 5.59 -27.32 8.48
C ILE A 66 4.52 -28.39 8.41
N ARG A 67 3.59 -28.35 9.35
CA ARG A 67 2.39 -29.19 9.36
C ARG A 67 1.16 -28.35 9.65
N VAL A 68 0.12 -28.58 8.87
CA VAL A 68 -1.23 -28.05 9.10
C VAL A 68 -2.15 -29.25 9.35
N ASP A 69 -2.82 -29.29 10.49
CA ASP A 69 -3.61 -30.46 10.95
C ASP A 69 -2.83 -31.77 10.89
N GLY A 70 -1.53 -31.72 11.22
CA GLY A 70 -0.63 -32.87 11.23
C GLY A 70 -0.15 -33.35 9.86
N ARG A 71 -0.55 -32.68 8.77
CA ARG A 71 -0.21 -33.01 7.37
C ARG A 71 0.69 -31.94 6.74
N ASP A 72 1.33 -32.30 5.64
CA ASP A 72 2.00 -31.33 4.78
C ASP A 72 0.98 -30.29 4.26
N PRO A 73 1.27 -28.98 4.29
CA PRO A 73 0.36 -27.95 3.81
C PRO A 73 -0.15 -28.17 2.37
N ARG A 74 0.69 -28.74 1.50
CA ARG A 74 0.34 -29.04 0.11
C ARG A 74 -0.78 -30.09 0.00
N ALA A 75 -0.86 -30.99 0.97
CA ALA A 75 -1.88 -32.05 1.01
C ALA A 75 -3.22 -31.60 1.58
N VAL A 76 -3.29 -30.36 2.11
CA VAL A 76 -4.49 -29.80 2.77
C VAL A 76 -4.83 -28.39 2.28
N ARG A 77 -4.37 -28.00 1.08
CA ARG A 77 -4.67 -26.69 0.46
C ARG A 77 -6.16 -26.40 0.37
N ASP A 78 -6.97 -27.44 0.23
CA ASP A 78 -8.43 -27.35 0.21
C ASP A 78 -9.02 -26.81 1.52
N ARG A 79 -8.29 -26.83 2.63
CA ARG A 79 -8.69 -26.32 3.94
C ARG A 79 -8.10 -24.96 4.28
N ILE A 80 -7.26 -24.41 3.40
CA ILE A 80 -6.55 -23.16 3.61
C ILE A 80 -7.14 -22.11 2.69
N GLY A 81 -7.51 -20.96 3.24
CA GLY A 81 -7.81 -19.74 2.51
C GLY A 81 -6.65 -18.76 2.67
N MET A 82 -6.22 -18.15 1.58
CA MET A 82 -5.16 -17.14 1.62
C MET A 82 -5.58 -15.90 0.83
N VAL A 83 -5.27 -14.74 1.40
CA VAL A 83 -5.37 -13.45 0.71
C VAL A 83 -3.97 -12.85 0.66
N PHE A 84 -3.51 -12.51 -0.55
CA PHE A 84 -2.21 -11.91 -0.79
C PHE A 84 -2.24 -10.39 -0.59
N GLN A 85 -1.07 -9.81 -0.39
CA GLN A 85 -0.88 -8.37 -0.27
C GLN A 85 -1.31 -7.62 -1.56
N ASP A 86 -1.02 -8.22 -2.73
CA ASP A 86 -1.43 -7.69 -4.04
C ASP A 86 -2.68 -8.44 -4.54
N PRO A 87 -3.87 -7.80 -4.54
CA PRO A 87 -5.10 -8.44 -4.98
C PRO A 87 -5.13 -8.71 -6.50
N GLU A 88 -4.42 -7.90 -7.31
CA GLU A 88 -4.43 -8.08 -8.77
C GLU A 88 -3.84 -9.42 -9.17
N SER A 89 -2.82 -9.87 -8.46
CA SER A 89 -2.18 -11.18 -8.69
C SER A 89 -3.07 -12.37 -8.34
N GLN A 90 -4.17 -12.15 -7.62
CA GLN A 90 -5.07 -13.20 -7.13
C GLN A 90 -6.33 -13.35 -8.00
N LEU A 91 -6.74 -12.30 -8.72
CA LEU A 91 -7.95 -12.33 -9.56
C LEU A 91 -7.66 -13.04 -10.88
N VAL A 92 -8.47 -14.06 -11.17
CA VAL A 92 -8.28 -14.97 -12.33
C VAL A 92 -9.39 -14.80 -13.37
N MET A 93 -10.61 -14.51 -12.93
CA MET A 93 -11.78 -14.48 -13.79
C MET A 93 -12.16 -13.06 -14.22
N ALA A 94 -12.83 -12.96 -15.37
CA ALA A 94 -13.24 -11.67 -15.93
C ALA A 94 -14.42 -11.01 -15.18
N ARG A 95 -15.19 -11.78 -14.41
CA ARG A 95 -16.34 -11.31 -13.64
C ARG A 95 -16.18 -11.62 -12.17
N SER A 96 -16.66 -10.74 -11.32
CA SER A 96 -16.49 -10.84 -9.86
C SER A 96 -17.14 -12.09 -9.27
N GLY A 97 -18.34 -12.47 -9.72
CA GLY A 97 -19.00 -13.68 -9.25
C GLY A 97 -18.28 -14.95 -9.67
N ASP A 98 -17.82 -15.01 -10.93
CA ASP A 98 -17.09 -16.15 -11.48
C ASP A 98 -15.74 -16.32 -10.73
N ASP A 99 -15.11 -15.22 -10.35
CA ASP A 99 -13.85 -15.24 -9.61
C ASP A 99 -14.01 -15.85 -8.21
N VAL A 100 -15.08 -15.49 -7.49
CA VAL A 100 -15.42 -16.12 -6.21
C VAL A 100 -15.86 -17.58 -6.40
N ALA A 101 -16.58 -17.91 -7.46
CA ALA A 101 -17.06 -19.26 -7.78
C ALA A 101 -15.89 -20.20 -8.13
N PHE A 102 -14.83 -19.69 -8.76
CA PHE A 102 -13.68 -20.46 -9.25
C PHE A 102 -13.10 -21.43 -8.20
N GLY A 103 -12.90 -20.96 -6.98
CA GLY A 103 -12.39 -21.80 -5.90
C GLY A 103 -13.39 -22.90 -5.45
N LEU A 104 -14.67 -22.63 -5.52
CA LEU A 104 -15.75 -23.59 -5.20
C LEU A 104 -15.86 -24.67 -6.27
N GLU A 105 -15.79 -24.28 -7.54
CA GLU A 105 -15.79 -25.19 -8.69
C GLU A 105 -14.59 -26.14 -8.65
N ASN A 106 -13.40 -25.64 -8.39
CA ASN A 106 -12.18 -26.44 -8.25
C ASN A 106 -12.24 -27.44 -7.08
N ARG A 107 -13.11 -27.20 -6.09
CA ARG A 107 -13.38 -28.15 -4.98
C ARG A 107 -14.54 -29.10 -5.26
N GLY A 108 -15.15 -29.05 -6.43
CA GLY A 108 -16.29 -29.88 -6.81
C GLY A 108 -17.52 -29.60 -5.95
N VAL A 109 -17.73 -28.36 -5.49
CA VAL A 109 -18.94 -27.96 -4.79
C VAL A 109 -20.13 -28.09 -5.77
N PRO A 110 -21.26 -28.71 -5.38
CA PRO A 110 -22.44 -28.82 -6.24
C PRO A 110 -22.91 -27.44 -6.72
N GLU A 111 -23.32 -27.37 -7.99
CA GLU A 111 -23.68 -26.11 -8.66
C GLU A 111 -24.77 -25.34 -7.89
N GLU A 112 -25.76 -26.04 -7.34
CA GLU A 112 -26.84 -25.47 -6.56
C GLU A 112 -26.36 -24.75 -5.27
N GLN A 113 -25.15 -25.05 -4.78
CA GLN A 113 -24.55 -24.41 -3.60
C GLN A 113 -23.59 -23.31 -3.96
N ILE A 114 -23.04 -23.24 -5.17
CA ILE A 114 -22.01 -22.28 -5.57
C ILE A 114 -22.55 -20.86 -5.46
N TRP A 115 -23.61 -20.55 -6.19
CA TRP A 115 -24.12 -19.18 -6.25
C TRP A 115 -24.64 -18.63 -4.92
N PRO A 116 -25.36 -19.39 -4.09
CA PRO A 116 -25.68 -18.94 -2.73
C PRO A 116 -24.46 -18.61 -1.88
N ARG A 117 -23.37 -19.39 -1.98
CA ARG A 117 -22.12 -19.10 -1.24
C ARG A 117 -21.38 -17.90 -1.80
N VAL A 118 -21.40 -17.70 -3.13
CA VAL A 118 -20.83 -16.51 -3.78
C VAL A 118 -21.56 -15.26 -3.30
N ASP A 119 -22.88 -15.25 -3.34
CA ASP A 119 -23.69 -14.09 -2.93
C ASP A 119 -23.52 -13.80 -1.43
N GLU A 120 -23.47 -14.84 -0.58
CA GLU A 120 -23.16 -14.69 0.86
C GLU A 120 -21.78 -14.09 1.09
N ALA A 121 -20.75 -14.58 0.39
CA ALA A 121 -19.37 -14.09 0.57
C ALA A 121 -19.22 -12.64 0.10
N LEU A 122 -19.80 -12.29 -1.05
CA LEU A 122 -19.80 -10.91 -1.56
C LEU A 122 -20.52 -9.95 -0.61
N ALA A 123 -21.65 -10.37 -0.03
CA ALA A 123 -22.39 -9.58 0.95
C ALA A 123 -21.57 -9.34 2.23
N ARG A 124 -20.89 -10.37 2.75
CA ARG A 124 -20.05 -10.29 3.96
C ARG A 124 -18.94 -9.27 3.84
N VAL A 125 -18.28 -9.18 2.68
CA VAL A 125 -17.22 -8.20 2.44
C VAL A 125 -17.74 -6.82 2.04
N GLY A 126 -19.07 -6.62 1.99
CA GLY A 126 -19.68 -5.37 1.55
C GLY A 126 -19.35 -5.03 0.11
N PHE A 127 -19.30 -6.03 -0.78
CA PHE A 127 -19.04 -5.82 -2.20
C PHE A 127 -20.19 -5.02 -2.83
N PRO A 128 -19.94 -3.83 -3.45
CA PRO A 128 -21.00 -2.87 -3.75
C PRO A 128 -21.70 -3.09 -5.10
N TYR A 129 -21.27 -4.12 -5.86
CA TYR A 129 -21.76 -4.36 -7.22
C TYR A 129 -22.45 -5.70 -7.35
N HIS A 130 -23.20 -5.84 -8.44
CA HIS A 130 -23.69 -7.14 -8.88
C HIS A 130 -22.51 -8.04 -9.28
N ARG A 131 -22.66 -9.35 -9.10
CA ARG A 131 -21.63 -10.38 -9.38
C ARG A 131 -21.10 -10.39 -10.82
N ASP A 132 -21.87 -9.83 -11.78
CA ASP A 132 -21.45 -9.72 -13.19
C ASP A 132 -20.48 -8.56 -13.44
N ARG A 133 -20.09 -7.80 -12.41
CA ARG A 133 -19.16 -6.68 -12.54
C ARG A 133 -17.82 -7.18 -13.07
N PRO A 134 -17.27 -6.59 -14.18
CA PRO A 134 -15.94 -6.94 -14.66
C PRO A 134 -14.86 -6.66 -13.60
N THR A 135 -13.97 -7.63 -13.36
CA THR A 135 -12.87 -7.50 -12.39
C THR A 135 -11.89 -6.39 -12.77
N ALA A 136 -11.62 -6.21 -14.06
CA ALA A 136 -10.79 -5.11 -14.56
C ALA A 136 -11.37 -3.69 -14.33
N ALA A 137 -12.66 -3.60 -13.96
CA ALA A 137 -13.31 -2.32 -13.66
C ALA A 137 -13.41 -2.03 -12.16
N LEU A 138 -12.73 -2.81 -11.33
CA LEU A 138 -12.65 -2.65 -9.88
C LEU A 138 -11.46 -1.78 -9.49
N SER A 139 -11.64 -0.96 -8.46
CA SER A 139 -10.53 -0.31 -7.77
C SER A 139 -9.76 -1.33 -6.92
N GLY A 140 -8.49 -1.07 -6.58
CA GLY A 140 -7.68 -1.97 -5.77
C GLY A 140 -8.35 -2.39 -4.45
N GLY A 141 -9.08 -1.47 -3.79
CA GLY A 141 -9.84 -1.81 -2.59
C GLY A 141 -11.06 -2.72 -2.84
N GLU A 142 -11.68 -2.62 -4.01
CA GLU A 142 -12.78 -3.52 -4.41
C GLU A 142 -12.22 -4.90 -4.80
N GLN A 143 -11.06 -4.95 -5.45
CA GLN A 143 -10.33 -6.18 -5.76
C GLN A 143 -9.92 -6.91 -4.47
N GLN A 144 -9.41 -6.18 -3.46
CA GLN A 144 -9.05 -6.76 -2.16
C GLN A 144 -10.26 -7.39 -1.46
N ARG A 145 -11.41 -6.72 -1.48
CA ARG A 145 -12.65 -7.30 -0.94
C ARG A 145 -13.12 -8.51 -1.73
N LEU A 146 -12.96 -8.48 -3.06
CA LEU A 146 -13.29 -9.63 -3.91
C LEU A 146 -12.39 -10.82 -3.60
N ALA A 147 -11.07 -10.64 -3.49
CA ALA A 147 -10.13 -11.68 -3.10
C ALA A 147 -10.47 -12.29 -1.73
N LEU A 148 -10.83 -11.44 -0.75
CA LEU A 148 -11.31 -11.90 0.55
C LEU A 148 -12.61 -12.69 0.44
N ALA A 149 -13.58 -12.26 -0.39
CA ALA A 149 -14.81 -13.02 -0.63
C ALA A 149 -14.52 -14.41 -1.19
N GLY A 150 -13.59 -14.52 -2.16
CA GLY A 150 -13.13 -15.81 -2.71
C GLY A 150 -12.56 -16.74 -1.63
N ALA A 151 -11.69 -16.21 -0.76
CA ALA A 151 -11.14 -16.98 0.36
C ALA A 151 -12.21 -17.43 1.37
N LEU A 152 -13.17 -16.54 1.72
CA LEU A 152 -14.23 -16.82 2.70
C LEU A 152 -15.30 -17.77 2.16
N ALA A 153 -15.62 -17.74 0.85
CA ALA A 153 -16.57 -18.64 0.22
C ALA A 153 -16.20 -20.13 0.42
N LEU A 154 -14.90 -20.40 0.51
CA LEU A 154 -14.33 -21.73 0.72
C LEU A 154 -14.51 -22.26 2.15
N ARG A 155 -14.92 -21.42 3.10
CA ARG A 155 -15.05 -21.73 4.54
C ARG A 155 -13.82 -22.48 5.07
N PRO A 156 -12.63 -21.86 5.01
CA PRO A 156 -11.38 -22.52 5.35
C PRO A 156 -11.25 -22.80 6.86
N GLY A 157 -10.54 -23.87 7.22
CA GLY A 157 -10.17 -24.15 8.61
C GLY A 157 -8.96 -23.31 9.06
N LEU A 158 -8.09 -22.92 8.11
CA LEU A 158 -6.97 -21.98 8.31
C LEU A 158 -7.10 -20.82 7.34
N LEU A 159 -7.22 -19.61 7.87
CA LEU A 159 -7.28 -18.36 7.10
C LEU A 159 -5.97 -17.58 7.27
N LEU A 160 -5.28 -17.37 6.17
CA LEU A 160 -4.01 -16.65 6.09
C LEU A 160 -4.25 -15.32 5.36
N LEU A 161 -3.98 -14.20 6.04
CA LEU A 161 -4.19 -12.87 5.49
C LEU A 161 -2.88 -12.07 5.51
N ASP A 162 -2.39 -11.72 4.33
CA ASP A 162 -1.18 -10.91 4.17
C ASP A 162 -1.57 -9.46 3.84
N GLU A 163 -1.57 -8.60 4.85
CA GLU A 163 -1.91 -7.18 4.77
C GLU A 163 -3.26 -6.90 4.08
N PRO A 164 -4.37 -7.51 4.49
CA PRO A 164 -5.65 -7.44 3.77
C PRO A 164 -6.28 -6.04 3.76
N THR A 165 -5.76 -5.09 4.55
CA THR A 165 -6.26 -3.71 4.59
C THR A 165 -5.31 -2.68 3.97
N ALA A 166 -4.17 -3.11 3.40
CA ALA A 166 -3.11 -2.24 2.95
C ALA A 166 -3.56 -1.18 1.92
N ASN A 167 -4.35 -1.57 0.92
CA ASN A 167 -4.77 -0.71 -0.20
C ASN A 167 -6.12 0.01 0.02
N LEU A 168 -6.60 0.06 1.28
CA LEU A 168 -7.95 0.52 1.59
C LEU A 168 -7.96 1.89 2.27
N ASP A 169 -9.00 2.68 1.95
CA ASP A 169 -9.37 3.82 2.78
C ASP A 169 -9.89 3.33 4.15
N PRO A 170 -9.99 4.20 5.15
CA PRO A 170 -10.40 3.81 6.50
C PRO A 170 -11.74 3.07 6.56
N ASP A 171 -12.71 3.47 5.73
CA ASP A 171 -14.03 2.84 5.66
C ASP A 171 -13.95 1.44 5.05
N GLY A 172 -13.21 1.29 3.95
CA GLY A 172 -12.94 0.00 3.30
C GLY A 172 -12.19 -0.95 4.22
N ALA A 173 -11.17 -0.46 4.92
CA ALA A 173 -10.42 -1.23 5.90
C ALA A 173 -11.30 -1.70 7.07
N ALA A 174 -12.22 -0.84 7.56
CA ALA A 174 -13.17 -1.22 8.59
C ALA A 174 -14.17 -2.30 8.12
N LEU A 175 -14.59 -2.25 6.85
CA LEU A 175 -15.44 -3.29 6.26
C LEU A 175 -14.72 -4.64 6.18
N VAL A 176 -13.46 -4.66 5.71
CA VAL A 176 -12.65 -5.88 5.67
C VAL A 176 -12.45 -6.46 7.05
N ARG A 177 -12.08 -5.64 8.05
CA ARG A 177 -11.92 -6.11 9.43
C ARG A 177 -13.19 -6.73 10.00
N ARG A 178 -14.36 -6.12 9.76
CA ARG A 178 -15.66 -6.69 10.15
C ARG A 178 -15.91 -8.03 9.45
N ALA A 179 -15.69 -8.09 8.12
CA ALA A 179 -15.88 -9.33 7.37
C ALA A 179 -14.98 -10.46 7.90
N VAL A 180 -13.74 -10.17 8.26
CA VAL A 180 -12.82 -11.13 8.89
C VAL A 180 -13.34 -11.55 10.28
N ALA A 181 -13.76 -10.59 11.13
CA ALA A 181 -14.31 -10.89 12.44
C ALA A 181 -15.55 -11.81 12.37
N ASP A 182 -16.45 -11.53 11.41
CA ASP A 182 -17.69 -12.30 11.21
C ASP A 182 -17.43 -13.69 10.60
N ALA A 183 -16.33 -13.84 9.85
CA ALA A 183 -15.98 -15.09 9.18
C ALA A 183 -15.20 -16.05 10.10
N VAL A 184 -14.45 -15.53 11.06
CA VAL A 184 -13.62 -16.33 11.97
C VAL A 184 -14.50 -16.87 13.09
N THR A 185 -14.74 -18.19 13.05
CA THR A 185 -15.46 -18.93 14.09
C THR A 185 -14.48 -19.57 15.07
N ALA A 186 -14.99 -20.24 16.13
CA ALA A 186 -14.16 -21.01 17.07
C ALA A 186 -13.35 -22.14 16.39
N ASP A 187 -13.78 -22.57 15.19
CA ASP A 187 -13.11 -23.62 14.41
C ASP A 187 -12.14 -23.08 13.36
N THR A 188 -12.12 -21.76 13.13
CA THR A 188 -11.26 -21.11 12.13
C THR A 188 -9.99 -20.56 12.77
N THR A 189 -8.85 -21.14 12.44
CA THR A 189 -7.54 -20.57 12.81
C THR A 189 -7.23 -19.39 11.91
N LEU A 190 -6.84 -18.24 12.49
CA LEU A 190 -6.44 -17.04 11.75
C LEU A 190 -4.96 -16.75 11.97
N ILE A 191 -4.21 -16.53 10.89
CA ILE A 191 -2.88 -15.91 10.93
C ILE A 191 -2.94 -14.65 10.04
N LEU A 192 -2.81 -13.50 10.68
CA LEU A 192 -2.92 -12.18 10.08
C LEU A 192 -1.57 -11.46 10.11
N VAL A 193 -1.14 -10.94 8.99
CA VAL A 193 -0.05 -9.96 8.90
C VAL A 193 -0.68 -8.60 8.67
N GLU A 194 -0.33 -7.61 9.48
CA GLU A 194 -0.82 -6.24 9.35
C GLU A 194 0.20 -5.21 9.83
N HIS A 195 0.26 -4.07 9.13
CA HIS A 195 1.04 -2.92 9.57
C HIS A 195 0.26 -2.02 10.55
N ARG A 196 -1.04 -1.88 10.37
CA ARG A 196 -1.92 -1.11 11.28
C ARG A 196 -2.27 -1.92 12.52
N VAL A 197 -1.26 -2.18 13.34
CA VAL A 197 -1.32 -3.10 14.48
C VAL A 197 -2.46 -2.77 15.44
N ALA A 198 -2.64 -1.47 15.80
CA ALA A 198 -3.69 -1.06 16.73
C ALA A 198 -5.10 -1.45 16.26
N GLU A 199 -5.34 -1.40 14.96
CA GLU A 199 -6.62 -1.73 14.34
C GLU A 199 -6.84 -3.25 14.20
N ALA A 200 -5.75 -4.02 14.14
CA ALA A 200 -5.78 -5.48 14.05
C ALA A 200 -5.97 -6.18 15.43
N LEU A 201 -5.57 -5.52 16.52
CA LEU A 201 -5.63 -6.12 17.87
C LEU A 201 -7.00 -6.69 18.28
N PRO A 202 -8.15 -6.06 17.95
CA PRO A 202 -9.44 -6.63 18.30
C PRO A 202 -9.76 -7.98 17.61
N LEU A 203 -9.02 -8.33 16.55
CA LEU A 203 -9.23 -9.55 15.78
C LEU A 203 -8.40 -10.74 16.29
N VAL A 204 -7.44 -10.53 17.21
CA VAL A 204 -6.41 -11.52 17.55
C VAL A 204 -6.26 -11.71 19.05
N ASP A 205 -5.87 -12.91 19.42
CA ASP A 205 -5.66 -13.31 20.83
C ASP A 205 -4.17 -13.35 21.18
N ARG A 206 -3.29 -13.50 20.16
CA ARG A 206 -1.85 -13.70 20.32
C ARG A 206 -1.06 -12.94 19.28
N VAL A 207 0.10 -12.46 19.66
CA VAL A 207 1.08 -11.81 18.77
C VAL A 207 2.32 -12.67 18.73
N ILE A 208 2.79 -13.01 17.52
CA ILE A 208 4.08 -13.64 17.25
C ILE A 208 4.93 -12.66 16.45
N VAL A 209 6.15 -12.41 16.90
CA VAL A 209 7.07 -11.49 16.24
C VAL A 209 8.25 -12.27 15.67
N LEU A 210 8.42 -12.20 14.35
CA LEU A 210 9.61 -12.72 13.67
C LEU A 210 10.78 -11.76 13.80
N ALA A 211 11.97 -12.28 14.07
CA ALA A 211 13.20 -11.51 14.05
C ALA A 211 13.68 -11.25 12.61
N ALA A 212 14.43 -10.18 12.39
CA ALA A 212 15.17 -9.99 11.15
C ALA A 212 16.19 -11.13 10.99
N GLY A 213 16.13 -11.84 9.85
CA GLY A 213 16.99 -12.99 9.59
C GLY A 213 16.45 -14.33 10.11
N GLY A 214 15.29 -14.37 10.74
CA GLY A 214 14.55 -15.58 11.13
C GLY A 214 14.40 -15.79 12.63
N GLY A 215 13.66 -16.86 12.98
CA GLY A 215 13.31 -17.20 14.35
C GLY A 215 12.17 -16.34 14.92
N VAL A 216 11.62 -16.81 16.05
CA VAL A 216 10.59 -16.10 16.81
C VAL A 216 11.28 -15.29 17.92
N ARG A 217 11.06 -13.98 17.93
CA ARG A 217 11.63 -13.07 18.92
C ARG A 217 10.74 -12.88 20.14
N ALA A 218 9.44 -12.81 19.93
CA ALA A 218 8.47 -12.65 20.99
C ALA A 218 7.19 -13.40 20.63
N ASP A 219 6.50 -13.92 21.63
CA ASP A 219 5.31 -14.72 21.48
C ASP A 219 4.44 -14.64 22.74
N GLY A 220 3.17 -14.29 22.56
CA GLY A 220 2.22 -14.23 23.68
C GLY A 220 1.05 -13.27 23.46
N PRO A 221 0.26 -13.04 24.51
CA PRO A 221 -0.83 -12.08 24.49
C PRO A 221 -0.33 -10.67 24.11
N PRO A 222 -1.10 -9.88 23.30
CA PRO A 222 -0.67 -8.57 22.80
C PRO A 222 -0.16 -7.64 23.90
N GLY A 223 -0.89 -7.52 25.00
CA GLY A 223 -0.53 -6.61 26.12
C GLY A 223 0.87 -6.93 26.69
N ARG A 224 1.21 -8.23 26.87
CA ARG A 224 2.52 -8.65 27.37
C ARG A 224 3.63 -8.37 26.35
N VAL A 225 3.43 -8.76 25.08
CA VAL A 225 4.44 -8.59 24.04
C VAL A 225 4.80 -7.12 23.85
N PHE A 226 3.80 -6.23 23.81
CA PHE A 226 4.07 -4.79 23.62
C PHE A 226 4.61 -4.11 24.89
N ALA A 227 4.25 -4.56 26.08
CA ALA A 227 4.83 -4.05 27.33
C ALA A 227 6.32 -4.41 27.45
N GLU A 228 6.66 -5.67 27.20
CA GLU A 228 8.03 -6.18 27.38
C GLU A 228 8.96 -5.82 26.21
N HIS A 229 8.48 -5.87 24.97
CA HIS A 229 9.30 -5.74 23.77
C HIS A 229 9.00 -4.49 22.91
N GLY A 230 7.95 -3.73 23.21
CA GLY A 230 7.45 -2.67 22.34
C GLY A 230 8.49 -1.60 22.00
N ALA A 231 9.38 -1.22 22.91
CA ALA A 231 10.45 -0.24 22.63
C ALA A 231 11.44 -0.76 21.59
N ALA A 232 11.91 -2.00 21.76
CA ALA A 232 12.85 -2.63 20.85
C ALA A 232 12.21 -2.91 19.48
N LEU A 233 10.95 -3.38 19.46
CA LEU A 233 10.21 -3.61 18.22
C LEU A 233 10.01 -2.31 17.42
N ALA A 234 9.66 -1.21 18.10
CA ALA A 234 9.53 0.10 17.45
C ALA A 234 10.85 0.59 16.84
N ALA A 235 11.99 0.35 17.53
CA ALA A 235 13.32 0.68 17.01
C ALA A 235 13.71 -0.16 15.78
N GLU A 236 13.19 -1.38 15.68
CA GLU A 236 13.38 -2.29 14.54
C GLU A 236 12.41 -2.06 13.37
N GLY A 237 11.52 -1.08 13.49
CA GLY A 237 10.60 -0.71 12.43
C GLY A 237 9.23 -1.38 12.51
N VAL A 238 8.92 -2.09 13.58
CA VAL A 238 7.57 -2.65 13.81
C VAL A 238 6.66 -1.56 14.36
N TRP A 239 5.46 -1.45 13.81
CA TRP A 239 4.43 -0.58 14.35
C TRP A 239 3.95 -1.11 15.70
N VAL A 240 3.98 -0.26 16.72
CA VAL A 240 3.62 -0.62 18.09
C VAL A 240 2.52 0.32 18.58
N PRO A 241 1.38 -0.21 19.07
CA PRO A 241 0.31 0.60 19.61
C PRO A 241 0.77 1.52 20.73
N GLY A 242 0.23 2.75 20.76
CA GLY A 242 0.56 3.73 21.79
C GLY A 242 1.98 4.35 21.68
N ARG A 243 2.68 4.12 20.59
CA ARG A 243 4.00 4.72 20.31
C ARG A 243 3.97 5.52 19.00
N PRO A 244 3.31 6.69 18.98
CA PRO A 244 3.27 7.54 17.80
C PRO A 244 4.68 8.03 17.44
N VAL A 245 4.87 8.37 16.18
CA VAL A 245 6.07 9.10 15.76
C VAL A 245 5.91 10.57 16.15
N SER A 246 7.01 11.19 16.62
CA SER A 246 6.97 12.58 17.02
C SER A 246 6.66 13.50 15.84
N PRO A 247 5.75 14.48 15.99
CA PRO A 247 5.45 15.43 14.94
C PRO A 247 6.66 16.29 14.57
N ARG A 248 6.88 16.48 13.29
CA ARG A 248 7.91 17.37 12.71
C ARG A 248 7.28 18.72 12.35
N ARG A 249 7.06 19.56 13.34
CA ARG A 249 6.47 20.90 13.14
C ARG A 249 7.40 21.78 12.30
N ALA A 250 6.79 22.63 11.44
CA ALA A 250 7.53 23.61 10.67
C ALA A 250 8.33 24.54 11.57
N THR A 251 9.59 24.77 11.21
CA THR A 251 10.49 25.66 11.95
C THR A 251 10.31 27.13 11.57
N ARG A 252 9.64 27.39 10.44
CA ARG A 252 9.39 28.72 9.89
C ARG A 252 7.95 28.83 9.37
N PRO A 253 7.37 30.05 9.33
CA PRO A 253 6.10 30.26 8.68
C PRO A 253 6.18 29.99 7.16
N PRO A 254 5.06 29.62 6.50
CA PRO A 254 5.00 29.44 5.05
C PRO A 254 5.46 30.71 4.32
N GLY A 255 6.25 30.51 3.26
CA GLY A 255 6.77 31.58 2.43
C GLY A 255 5.79 32.02 1.33
N GLU A 256 6.35 32.49 0.21
CA GLU A 256 5.58 32.97 -0.94
C GLU A 256 4.76 31.83 -1.60
N PRO A 257 3.66 32.17 -2.28
CA PRO A 257 2.93 31.20 -3.09
C PRO A 257 3.82 30.63 -4.19
N LEU A 258 3.82 29.31 -4.36
CA LEU A 258 4.46 28.61 -5.48
C LEU A 258 3.47 28.27 -6.57
N LEU A 259 2.27 27.81 -6.20
CA LEU A 259 1.26 27.33 -7.12
C LEU A 259 -0.13 27.73 -6.63
N ALA A 260 -0.96 28.29 -7.49
CA ALA A 260 -2.35 28.64 -7.20
C ALA A 260 -3.30 27.92 -8.15
N ALA A 261 -4.31 27.30 -7.59
CA ALA A 261 -5.42 26.65 -8.29
C ALA A 261 -6.71 27.41 -8.01
N GLU A 262 -7.41 27.80 -9.07
CA GLU A 262 -8.68 28.52 -9.02
C GLU A 262 -9.73 27.74 -9.79
N HIS A 263 -10.76 27.25 -9.08
CA HIS A 263 -11.83 26.39 -9.60
C HIS A 263 -11.27 25.22 -10.43
N LEU A 264 -10.09 24.70 -10.02
CA LEU A 264 -9.39 23.63 -10.71
C LEU A 264 -10.17 22.32 -10.63
N GLY A 265 -10.55 21.78 -11.78
CA GLY A 265 -11.32 20.53 -11.82
C GLY A 265 -11.11 19.72 -13.08
N LEU A 266 -11.53 18.47 -13.02
CA LEU A 266 -11.56 17.52 -14.13
C LEU A 266 -12.80 16.60 -14.00
N PRO A 267 -14.01 17.11 -14.32
CA PRO A 267 -15.22 16.29 -14.20
C PRO A 267 -15.17 15.05 -15.10
N PRO A 268 -15.72 13.87 -14.66
CA PRO A 268 -16.34 13.66 -13.35
C PRO A 268 -15.35 13.25 -12.24
N ARG A 269 -14.03 13.27 -12.51
CA ARG A 269 -12.99 12.72 -11.61
C ARG A 269 -12.67 13.64 -10.42
N LEU A 270 -12.71 14.95 -10.63
CA LEU A 270 -12.42 15.96 -9.62
C LEU A 270 -13.40 17.13 -9.73
N ALA A 271 -14.08 17.47 -8.65
CA ALA A 271 -14.88 18.68 -8.51
C ALA A 271 -13.98 19.93 -8.48
N ALA A 272 -14.55 21.09 -8.83
CA ALA A 272 -13.82 22.36 -8.78
C ALA A 272 -13.28 22.62 -7.37
N THR A 273 -11.97 22.90 -7.30
CA THR A 273 -11.24 23.03 -6.05
C THR A 273 -10.32 24.25 -6.09
N ASP A 274 -10.32 25.04 -5.04
CA ASP A 274 -9.44 26.20 -4.86
C ASP A 274 -8.37 25.86 -3.82
N LEU A 275 -7.10 26.09 -4.15
CA LEU A 275 -5.99 25.94 -3.22
C LEU A 275 -4.77 26.76 -3.63
N THR A 276 -3.92 27.03 -2.65
CA THR A 276 -2.59 27.62 -2.88
C THR A 276 -1.56 26.76 -2.17
N VAL A 277 -0.46 26.43 -2.83
CA VAL A 277 0.71 25.78 -2.25
C VAL A 277 1.80 26.83 -2.07
N ARG A 278 2.43 26.85 -0.90
CA ARG A 278 3.46 27.84 -0.54
C ARG A 278 4.83 27.20 -0.36
N ALA A 279 5.85 27.97 -0.52
CA ALA A 279 7.21 27.59 -0.15
C ALA A 279 7.30 27.31 1.35
N GLY A 280 8.00 26.23 1.74
CA GLY A 280 8.14 25.87 3.14
C GLY A 280 6.84 25.40 3.81
N GLU A 281 5.84 24.96 3.03
CA GLU A 281 4.55 24.43 3.51
C GLU A 281 4.38 22.96 3.12
N ALA A 282 3.93 22.14 4.05
CA ALA A 282 3.43 20.80 3.78
C ALA A 282 1.89 20.79 3.81
N LEU A 283 1.28 20.65 2.63
CA LEU A 283 -0.16 20.54 2.43
C LEU A 283 -0.56 19.07 2.29
N ALA A 284 -1.37 18.55 3.21
CA ALA A 284 -1.99 17.23 3.07
C ALA A 284 -3.35 17.33 2.39
N VAL A 285 -3.56 16.54 1.34
CA VAL A 285 -4.84 16.34 0.67
C VAL A 285 -5.44 15.02 1.12
N VAL A 286 -6.56 15.08 1.82
CA VAL A 286 -7.24 13.93 2.40
C VAL A 286 -8.68 13.82 1.87
N GLY A 287 -9.30 12.66 2.01
CA GLY A 287 -10.68 12.43 1.57
C GLY A 287 -10.91 10.97 1.18
N PRO A 288 -12.17 10.56 0.98
CA PRO A 288 -12.53 9.19 0.65
C PRO A 288 -11.98 8.77 -0.73
N ASN A 289 -11.95 7.46 -0.99
CA ASN A 289 -11.63 6.95 -2.33
C ASN A 289 -12.65 7.45 -3.35
N GLY A 290 -12.15 7.78 -4.55
CA GLY A 290 -12.98 8.40 -5.60
C GLY A 290 -13.23 9.91 -5.43
N ALA A 291 -12.68 10.58 -4.41
CA ALA A 291 -12.79 12.04 -4.26
C ALA A 291 -11.95 12.85 -5.27
N GLY A 292 -11.11 12.18 -6.07
CA GLY A 292 -10.27 12.84 -7.07
C GLY A 292 -8.89 13.25 -6.57
N LYS A 293 -8.41 12.70 -5.44
CA LYS A 293 -7.11 13.04 -4.84
C LYS A 293 -5.93 12.85 -5.80
N SER A 294 -5.77 11.65 -6.38
CA SER A 294 -4.70 11.37 -7.36
C SER A 294 -4.85 12.22 -8.63
N THR A 295 -6.10 12.51 -9.05
CA THR A 295 -6.36 13.43 -10.16
C THR A 295 -5.85 14.83 -9.82
N LEU A 296 -6.10 15.33 -8.61
CA LEU A 296 -5.57 16.60 -8.14
C LEU A 296 -4.04 16.59 -8.10
N ALA A 297 -3.42 15.51 -7.60
CA ALA A 297 -1.95 15.37 -7.61
C ALA A 297 -1.37 15.48 -9.03
N LEU A 298 -1.95 14.78 -10.01
CA LEU A 298 -1.51 14.84 -11.40
C LEU A 298 -1.71 16.23 -12.03
N LEU A 299 -2.79 16.95 -11.69
CA LEU A 299 -3.03 18.33 -12.12
C LEU A 299 -1.98 19.28 -11.53
N LEU A 300 -1.73 19.21 -10.21
CA LEU A 300 -0.74 20.03 -9.51
C LEU A 300 0.68 19.72 -10.00
N GLY A 301 0.96 18.44 -10.29
CA GLY A 301 2.21 17.98 -10.91
C GLY A 301 2.41 18.45 -12.36
N GLY A 302 1.41 19.10 -12.98
CA GLY A 302 1.46 19.53 -14.38
C GLY A 302 1.40 18.39 -15.40
N LEU A 303 1.03 17.18 -14.96
CA LEU A 303 0.96 15.97 -15.78
C LEU A 303 -0.40 15.81 -16.48
N LEU A 304 -1.43 16.48 -15.97
CA LEU A 304 -2.76 16.55 -16.61
C LEU A 304 -3.14 17.99 -16.92
N ARG A 305 -3.89 18.17 -18.00
CA ARG A 305 -4.54 19.43 -18.32
C ARG A 305 -5.88 19.53 -17.57
N PRO A 306 -6.18 20.64 -16.88
CA PRO A 306 -7.48 20.82 -16.24
C PRO A 306 -8.61 20.88 -17.26
N GLY A 307 -9.76 20.34 -16.87
CA GLY A 307 -11.02 20.46 -17.63
C GLY A 307 -11.74 21.76 -17.33
N THR A 308 -11.62 22.26 -16.10
CA THR A 308 -12.21 23.55 -15.63
C THR A 308 -11.20 24.30 -14.78
N GLY A 309 -11.40 25.59 -14.63
CA GLY A 309 -10.55 26.45 -13.82
C GLY A 309 -9.15 26.66 -14.38
N ARG A 310 -8.24 27.07 -13.52
CA ARG A 310 -6.85 27.33 -13.92
C ARG A 310 -5.86 26.93 -12.83
N LEU A 311 -4.66 26.58 -13.26
CA LEU A 311 -3.50 26.31 -12.42
C LEU A 311 -2.38 27.25 -12.83
N THR A 312 -1.91 28.10 -11.90
CA THR A 312 -0.95 29.17 -12.15
C THR A 312 0.26 29.03 -11.25
N ALA A 313 1.43 28.89 -11.84
CA ALA A 313 2.71 28.95 -11.14
C ALA A 313 3.12 30.39 -10.87
N SER A 314 3.66 30.66 -9.69
CA SER A 314 4.25 31.95 -9.36
C SER A 314 5.54 32.18 -10.16
N PRO A 315 6.05 33.44 -10.24
CA PRO A 315 7.35 33.71 -10.83
C PRO A 315 8.48 32.90 -10.21
N ALA A 316 8.41 32.65 -8.91
CA ALA A 316 9.41 31.87 -8.16
C ALA A 316 9.45 30.41 -8.62
N LEU A 317 8.30 29.78 -8.90
CA LEU A 317 8.22 28.42 -9.42
C LEU A 317 8.47 28.35 -10.93
N ALA A 318 8.02 29.37 -11.68
CA ALA A 318 8.15 29.43 -13.14
C ALA A 318 9.60 29.69 -13.61
N ASP A 319 10.48 30.18 -12.72
CA ASP A 319 11.91 30.38 -12.99
C ASP A 319 12.18 31.06 -14.34
N GLY A 320 11.56 32.24 -14.56
CA GLY A 320 11.70 33.04 -15.78
C GLY A 320 10.90 32.54 -17.00
N ASP A 321 10.14 31.45 -16.90
CA ASP A 321 9.27 31.01 -18.00
C ASP A 321 7.99 31.83 -18.03
N HIS A 322 7.65 32.41 -19.20
CA HIS A 322 6.40 33.17 -19.41
C HIS A 322 5.14 32.30 -19.37
N ARG A 323 5.30 30.99 -19.46
CA ARG A 323 4.20 30.01 -19.36
C ARG A 323 3.94 29.71 -17.90
N VAL A 324 2.96 30.33 -17.32
CA VAL A 324 2.59 30.16 -15.90
C VAL A 324 1.79 28.89 -15.61
N ALA A 325 1.34 28.15 -16.64
CA ALA A 325 0.58 26.90 -16.48
C ALA A 325 1.52 25.67 -16.56
N PRO A 326 1.75 24.91 -15.45
CA PRO A 326 2.71 23.79 -15.42
C PRO A 326 2.52 22.74 -16.50
N TYR A 327 1.28 22.38 -16.86
CA TYR A 327 0.98 21.41 -17.91
C TYR A 327 1.39 21.84 -19.32
N ARG A 328 1.88 23.07 -19.50
CA ARG A 328 2.43 23.60 -20.76
C ARG A 328 3.95 23.60 -20.78
N TRP A 329 4.61 23.26 -19.68
CA TRP A 329 6.07 23.21 -19.64
C TRP A 329 6.59 21.97 -20.37
N ARG A 330 7.79 22.09 -20.93
CA ARG A 330 8.50 20.91 -21.48
C ARG A 330 8.97 20.04 -20.34
N ALA A 331 9.05 18.72 -20.55
CA ALA A 331 9.38 17.74 -19.52
C ALA A 331 10.64 18.10 -18.69
N PRO A 332 11.79 18.53 -19.27
CA PRO A 332 12.96 18.91 -18.46
C PRO A 332 12.71 20.13 -17.56
N ALA A 333 11.93 21.12 -18.06
CA ALA A 333 11.58 22.30 -17.27
C ALA A 333 10.59 21.96 -16.14
N LEU A 334 9.63 21.07 -16.42
CA LEU A 334 8.70 20.57 -15.42
C LEU A 334 9.44 19.81 -14.32
N ALA A 335 10.28 18.83 -14.68
CA ALA A 335 11.02 18.01 -13.74
C ALA A 335 11.98 18.79 -12.82
N ARG A 336 12.53 19.92 -13.29
CA ARG A 336 13.36 20.83 -12.49
C ARG A 336 12.55 21.60 -11.44
N ARG A 337 11.26 21.79 -11.66
CA ARG A 337 10.40 22.67 -10.86
C ARG A 337 9.47 21.90 -9.94
N ILE A 338 8.90 20.80 -10.47
CA ILE A 338 7.91 19.97 -9.77
C ILE A 338 8.33 18.51 -9.85
N GLY A 339 8.61 17.91 -8.72
CA GLY A 339 8.80 16.47 -8.57
C GLY A 339 7.46 15.80 -8.29
N SER A 340 7.21 14.67 -8.95
CA SER A 340 5.99 13.88 -8.74
C SER A 340 6.35 12.46 -8.30
N VAL A 341 5.69 12.00 -7.23
CA VAL A 341 5.76 10.63 -6.73
C VAL A 341 4.40 9.99 -6.95
N PHE A 342 4.35 8.89 -7.71
CA PHE A 342 3.10 8.22 -8.04
C PHE A 342 2.68 7.20 -6.98
N GLN A 343 1.38 6.92 -6.92
CA GLN A 343 0.81 5.93 -6.03
C GLN A 343 1.41 4.54 -6.28
N ASP A 344 1.63 4.17 -7.54
CA ASP A 344 2.35 2.96 -7.92
C ASP A 344 3.78 3.34 -8.36
N PRO A 345 4.83 2.93 -7.62
CA PRO A 345 6.21 3.25 -7.95
C PRO A 345 6.66 2.72 -9.32
N GLU A 346 6.15 1.56 -9.73
CA GLU A 346 6.57 0.89 -10.97
C GLU A 346 6.19 1.70 -12.22
N HIS A 347 5.11 2.48 -12.15
CA HIS A 347 4.72 3.39 -13.22
C HIS A 347 5.72 4.53 -13.45
N GLN A 348 6.66 4.74 -12.54
CA GLN A 348 7.67 5.78 -12.62
C GLN A 348 8.99 5.28 -13.21
N PHE A 349 9.26 3.97 -13.16
CA PHE A 349 10.54 3.39 -13.56
C PHE A 349 10.62 3.13 -15.05
N VAL A 350 11.75 3.55 -15.65
CA VAL A 350 11.99 3.44 -17.10
C VAL A 350 13.37 2.91 -17.45
N THR A 351 14.24 2.64 -16.45
CA THR A 351 15.61 2.19 -16.69
C THR A 351 15.86 0.80 -16.11
N GLY A 352 17.00 0.19 -16.49
CA GLY A 352 17.37 -1.16 -16.08
C GLY A 352 18.07 -1.25 -14.72
N THR A 353 18.51 -0.13 -14.13
CA THR A 353 19.21 -0.11 -12.83
C THR A 353 18.72 1.04 -11.96
N VAL A 354 18.75 0.84 -10.63
CA VAL A 354 18.43 1.87 -9.64
C VAL A 354 19.32 3.11 -9.83
N PHE A 355 20.61 2.93 -10.12
CA PHE A 355 21.53 4.04 -10.38
C PHE A 355 21.09 4.87 -11.59
N ASP A 356 20.80 4.21 -12.72
CA ASP A 356 20.40 4.91 -13.94
C ASP A 356 19.02 5.58 -13.78
N GLU A 357 18.13 4.99 -12.99
CA GLU A 357 16.83 5.56 -12.66
C GLU A 357 16.99 6.91 -11.95
N LEU A 358 17.86 6.98 -10.94
CA LEU A 358 18.19 8.22 -10.23
C LEU A 358 18.94 9.23 -11.11
N ALA A 359 19.83 8.75 -11.97
CA ALA A 359 20.65 9.60 -12.84
C ALA A 359 19.84 10.20 -14.02
N LEU A 360 18.72 9.59 -14.40
CA LEU A 360 17.94 9.96 -15.58
C LEU A 360 17.46 11.42 -15.50
N GLY A 361 16.80 11.81 -14.41
CA GLY A 361 16.29 13.17 -14.22
C GLY A 361 17.38 14.23 -14.32
N PRO A 362 18.43 14.17 -13.49
CA PRO A 362 19.57 15.09 -13.54
C PRO A 362 20.23 15.21 -14.92
N ARG A 363 20.45 14.08 -15.61
CA ARG A 363 20.98 14.09 -16.97
C ARG A 363 20.05 14.80 -17.97
N ARG A 364 18.73 14.54 -17.87
CA ARG A 364 17.73 15.15 -18.76
C ARG A 364 17.56 16.66 -18.55
N VAL A 365 17.85 17.16 -17.35
CA VAL A 365 17.86 18.60 -17.07
C VAL A 365 19.22 19.25 -17.35
N GLY A 366 20.20 18.50 -17.87
CA GLY A 366 21.49 19.02 -18.32
C GLY A 366 22.52 19.21 -17.23
N GLN A 367 22.43 18.50 -16.11
CA GLN A 367 23.48 18.53 -15.09
C GLN A 367 24.75 17.82 -15.59
N PRO A 368 25.96 18.33 -15.26
CA PRO A 368 27.21 17.66 -15.62
C PRO A 368 27.37 16.35 -14.85
N GLU A 369 27.99 15.33 -15.49
CA GLU A 369 28.08 13.98 -14.95
C GLU A 369 28.68 13.88 -13.51
N PRO A 370 29.69 14.69 -13.12
CA PRO A 370 30.15 14.69 -11.72
C PRO A 370 29.08 15.10 -10.72
N ALA A 371 28.22 16.09 -11.05
CA ALA A 371 27.11 16.51 -10.22
C ALA A 371 26.01 15.44 -10.18
N VAL A 372 25.71 14.81 -11.32
CA VAL A 372 24.78 13.68 -11.39
C VAL A 372 25.21 12.56 -10.44
N ARG A 373 26.48 12.14 -10.47
CA ARG A 373 27.00 11.11 -9.58
C ARG A 373 26.90 11.51 -8.11
N ALA A 374 27.29 12.72 -7.76
CA ALA A 374 27.20 13.21 -6.39
C ALA A 374 25.76 13.17 -5.85
N THR A 375 24.78 13.64 -6.67
CA THR A 375 23.36 13.58 -6.30
C THR A 375 22.86 12.14 -6.15
N VAL A 376 23.24 11.25 -7.06
CA VAL A 376 22.82 9.84 -7.01
C VAL A 376 23.39 9.15 -5.78
N ASP A 377 24.69 9.33 -5.49
CA ASP A 377 25.36 8.73 -4.34
C ASP A 377 24.76 9.23 -3.01
N GLU A 378 24.44 10.53 -2.92
CA GLU A 378 23.75 11.11 -1.77
C GLU A 378 22.37 10.48 -1.56
N LEU A 379 21.54 10.41 -2.61
CA LEU A 379 20.18 9.84 -2.52
C LEU A 379 20.18 8.35 -2.23
N LEU A 380 21.10 7.59 -2.84
CA LEU A 380 21.28 6.17 -2.55
C LEU A 380 21.58 5.95 -1.07
N ASN A 381 22.50 6.75 -0.51
CA ASN A 381 22.90 6.63 0.87
C ASN A 381 21.78 7.07 1.83
N ARG A 382 21.16 8.24 1.57
CA ARG A 382 20.11 8.83 2.41
C ARG A 382 18.86 7.93 2.48
N LEU A 383 18.52 7.24 1.37
CA LEU A 383 17.35 6.36 1.28
C LEU A 383 17.71 4.86 1.36
N ARG A 384 18.97 4.53 1.72
CA ARG A 384 19.46 3.16 1.92
C ARG A 384 19.24 2.25 0.71
N LEU A 385 19.53 2.77 -0.45
CA LEU A 385 19.48 2.06 -1.72
C LEU A 385 20.88 1.73 -2.27
N ASP A 386 21.96 2.06 -1.53
CA ASP A 386 23.36 1.91 -1.93
C ASP A 386 23.70 0.49 -2.40
N ARG A 387 23.23 -0.53 -1.67
CA ARG A 387 23.45 -1.94 -2.00
C ARG A 387 22.66 -2.41 -3.22
N LEU A 388 21.65 -1.65 -3.61
CA LEU A 388 20.72 -1.93 -4.70
C LEU A 388 21.03 -1.12 -5.97
N ALA A 389 22.07 -0.31 -5.97
CA ALA A 389 22.41 0.59 -7.08
C ALA A 389 22.45 -0.10 -8.47
N ARG A 390 22.85 -1.37 -8.50
CA ARG A 390 22.92 -2.20 -9.73
C ARG A 390 21.71 -3.10 -9.92
N ALA A 391 20.76 -3.13 -8.99
CA ALA A 391 19.56 -3.95 -9.10
C ALA A 391 18.61 -3.37 -10.15
N ASN A 392 17.80 -4.24 -10.75
CA ASN A 392 16.70 -3.80 -11.60
C ASN A 392 15.58 -3.23 -10.71
N PRO A 393 15.05 -2.00 -10.98
CA PRO A 393 13.97 -1.40 -10.22
C PRO A 393 12.74 -2.29 -10.00
N TYR A 394 12.40 -3.11 -10.97
CA TYR A 394 11.25 -4.04 -10.91
C TYR A 394 11.51 -5.30 -10.06
N THR A 395 12.72 -5.48 -9.52
CA THR A 395 13.04 -6.58 -8.59
C THR A 395 13.12 -6.13 -7.14
N LEU A 396 12.83 -4.88 -6.88
CA LEU A 396 12.82 -4.29 -5.55
C LEU A 396 11.60 -4.76 -4.76
N SER A 397 11.74 -4.81 -3.44
CA SER A 397 10.56 -4.92 -2.56
C SER A 397 9.71 -3.63 -2.65
N GLY A 398 8.42 -3.71 -2.33
CA GLY A 398 7.51 -2.55 -2.40
C GLY A 398 8.04 -1.33 -1.62
N GLY A 399 8.66 -1.56 -0.45
CA GLY A 399 9.29 -0.49 0.33
C GLY A 399 10.53 0.12 -0.34
N GLU A 400 11.37 -0.71 -0.98
CA GLU A 400 12.54 -0.24 -1.74
C GLU A 400 12.12 0.51 -3.00
N ALA A 401 11.12 -0.01 -3.72
CA ALA A 401 10.54 0.66 -4.89
C ALA A 401 9.96 2.03 -4.54
N ARG A 402 9.26 2.14 -3.40
CA ARG A 402 8.71 3.42 -2.91
C ARG A 402 9.83 4.42 -2.59
N ARG A 403 10.90 3.98 -1.89
CA ARG A 403 12.05 4.85 -1.62
C ARG A 403 12.73 5.32 -2.90
N LEU A 404 12.87 4.43 -3.90
CA LEU A 404 13.40 4.79 -5.21
C LEU A 404 12.51 5.83 -5.92
N SER A 405 11.18 5.65 -5.90
CA SER A 405 10.23 6.59 -6.50
C SER A 405 10.34 8.00 -5.90
N VAL A 406 10.48 8.10 -4.57
CA VAL A 406 10.74 9.39 -3.90
C VAL A 406 12.11 9.94 -4.29
N ALA A 407 13.15 9.11 -4.33
CA ALA A 407 14.49 9.52 -4.70
C ALA A 407 14.57 10.07 -6.12
N THR A 408 13.89 9.45 -7.09
CA THR A 408 13.85 9.93 -8.49
C THR A 408 13.18 11.29 -8.62
N ALA A 409 12.10 11.53 -7.86
CA ALA A 409 11.43 12.82 -7.82
C ALA A 409 12.32 13.92 -7.20
N LEU A 410 13.18 13.58 -6.25
CA LEU A 410 14.11 14.50 -5.60
C LEU A 410 15.40 14.76 -6.39
N ALA A 411 15.78 13.86 -7.29
CA ALA A 411 17.06 13.90 -7.98
C ALA A 411 17.29 15.19 -8.79
N THR A 412 16.22 15.86 -9.23
CA THR A 412 16.29 17.16 -9.94
C THR A 412 16.23 18.38 -9.01
N ALA A 413 16.17 18.17 -7.68
CA ALA A 413 16.01 19.20 -6.66
C ALA A 413 14.85 20.17 -6.93
N PRO A 414 13.61 19.68 -7.11
CA PRO A 414 12.46 20.51 -7.49
C PRO A 414 12.03 21.40 -6.32
N ARG A 415 11.49 22.61 -6.64
CA ARG A 415 10.96 23.52 -5.59
C ARG A 415 9.62 23.08 -5.02
N LEU A 416 8.87 22.29 -5.75
CA LEU A 416 7.59 21.71 -5.33
C LEU A 416 7.65 20.20 -5.48
N LEU A 417 7.25 19.48 -4.45
CA LEU A 417 7.09 18.02 -4.48
C LEU A 417 5.61 17.66 -4.32
N VAL A 418 5.10 16.84 -5.21
CA VAL A 418 3.73 16.32 -5.17
C VAL A 418 3.81 14.80 -5.02
N CYS A 419 3.35 14.28 -3.88
CA CYS A 419 3.42 12.86 -3.54
C CYS A 419 2.02 12.26 -3.43
N ASP A 420 1.78 11.17 -4.14
CA ASP A 420 0.57 10.37 -4.00
C ASP A 420 0.88 9.11 -3.20
N GLU A 421 0.32 9.01 -1.98
CA GLU A 421 0.51 7.93 -0.99
C GLU A 421 1.99 7.58 -0.72
N PRO A 422 2.84 8.53 -0.32
CA PRO A 422 4.29 8.31 -0.23
C PRO A 422 4.69 7.29 0.86
N THR A 423 3.87 7.10 1.90
CA THR A 423 4.14 6.21 3.04
C THR A 423 3.49 4.85 2.93
N PHE A 424 2.79 4.60 1.84
CA PHE A 424 2.04 3.37 1.64
C PHE A 424 2.94 2.11 1.71
N GLY A 425 2.52 1.10 2.49
CA GLY A 425 3.25 -0.17 2.63
C GLY A 425 4.62 -0.07 3.32
N GLN A 426 4.90 1.04 4.04
CA GLN A 426 6.18 1.23 4.72
C GLN A 426 6.15 0.67 6.15
N ASP A 427 7.27 0.03 6.55
CA ASP A 427 7.52 -0.21 7.96
C ASP A 427 7.74 1.13 8.71
N ARG A 428 7.58 1.10 10.03
CA ARG A 428 7.65 2.29 10.88
C ARG A 428 8.96 3.08 10.72
N ARG A 429 10.08 2.39 10.52
CA ARG A 429 11.40 3.02 10.40
C ARG A 429 11.52 3.77 9.07
N THR A 430 11.19 3.12 7.96
CA THR A 430 11.18 3.73 6.64
C THR A 430 10.19 4.88 6.56
N TRP A 431 9.02 4.72 7.17
CA TRP A 431 8.02 5.75 7.30
C TRP A 431 8.56 6.98 8.04
N ALA A 432 9.20 6.80 9.19
CA ALA A 432 9.78 7.91 9.96
C ALA A 432 10.90 8.62 9.20
N GLU A 433 11.78 7.88 8.54
CA GLU A 433 12.84 8.43 7.68
C GLU A 433 12.29 9.28 6.52
N LEU A 434 11.17 8.85 5.93
CA LEU A 434 10.49 9.62 4.89
C LEU A 434 9.85 10.90 5.43
N VAL A 435 9.20 10.84 6.60
CA VAL A 435 8.68 12.04 7.29
C VAL A 435 9.80 13.02 7.59
N ASP A 436 10.92 12.54 8.13
CA ASP A 436 12.09 13.38 8.42
C ASP A 436 12.65 14.02 7.15
N LEU A 437 12.78 13.26 6.06
CA LEU A 437 13.23 13.76 4.76
C LEU A 437 12.33 14.87 4.22
N LEU A 438 11.02 14.66 4.24
CA LEU A 438 10.06 15.64 3.75
C LEU A 438 9.99 16.88 4.66
N ALA A 439 10.13 16.70 5.98
CA ALA A 439 10.21 17.81 6.92
C ALA A 439 11.46 18.67 6.67
N ASP A 440 12.62 18.05 6.47
CA ASP A 440 13.87 18.76 6.15
C ASP A 440 13.75 19.56 4.84
N LEU A 441 13.11 18.98 3.82
CA LEU A 441 12.86 19.68 2.55
C LEU A 441 11.90 20.86 2.73
N ARG A 442 10.79 20.68 3.48
CA ARG A 442 9.88 21.77 3.84
C ARG A 442 10.64 22.90 4.54
N ASP A 443 11.43 22.56 5.56
CA ASP A 443 12.19 23.55 6.35
C ASP A 443 13.29 24.23 5.52
N ALA A 444 13.78 23.58 4.45
CA ALA A 444 14.65 24.17 3.42
C ALA A 444 13.92 25.09 2.44
N GLY A 445 12.58 25.19 2.51
CA GLY A 445 11.78 26.09 1.69
C GLY A 445 11.08 25.44 0.49
N HIS A 446 11.13 24.10 0.36
CA HIS A 446 10.35 23.40 -0.68
C HIS A 446 8.87 23.38 -0.30
N GLY A 447 7.99 23.56 -1.29
CA GLY A 447 6.57 23.27 -1.12
C GLY A 447 6.34 21.76 -1.22
N ILE A 448 5.50 21.21 -0.34
CA ILE A 448 5.17 19.79 -0.33
C ILE A 448 3.67 19.62 -0.37
N VAL A 449 3.17 18.84 -1.33
CA VAL A 449 1.79 18.38 -1.39
C VAL A 449 1.79 16.86 -1.24
N THR A 450 1.05 16.36 -0.28
CA THR A 450 0.89 14.92 -0.08
C THR A 450 -0.59 14.55 -0.17
N VAL A 451 -0.91 13.61 -1.05
CA VAL A 451 -2.19 12.92 -1.04
C VAL A 451 -2.01 11.68 -0.18
N THR A 452 -2.81 11.52 0.87
CA THR A 452 -2.68 10.35 1.75
C THR A 452 -3.92 10.04 2.55
N HIS A 453 -4.07 8.78 2.94
CA HIS A 453 -5.03 8.27 3.93
C HIS A 453 -4.40 8.07 5.31
N ASP A 454 -3.10 8.23 5.42
CA ASP A 454 -2.33 8.01 6.63
C ASP A 454 -2.49 9.20 7.59
N ALA A 455 -3.37 9.04 8.59
CA ALA A 455 -3.61 10.08 9.58
C ALA A 455 -2.37 10.40 10.42
N ASP A 456 -1.56 9.38 10.75
CA ASP A 456 -0.32 9.56 11.51
C ASP A 456 0.70 10.40 10.70
N PHE A 457 0.76 10.18 9.38
CA PHE A 457 1.60 10.98 8.50
C PHE A 457 1.13 12.43 8.42
N VAL A 458 -0.18 12.65 8.30
CA VAL A 458 -0.76 13.99 8.31
C VAL A 458 -0.45 14.70 9.62
N ASP A 459 -0.61 14.02 10.75
CA ASP A 459 -0.32 14.59 12.07
C ASP A 459 1.17 14.85 12.30
N ALA A 460 2.03 14.02 11.70
CA ALA A 460 3.48 14.16 11.86
C ALA A 460 4.08 15.28 10.99
N LEU A 461 3.56 15.54 9.79
CA LEU A 461 4.20 16.41 8.81
C LEU A 461 3.38 17.63 8.39
N ALA A 462 2.05 17.50 8.24
CA ALA A 462 1.25 18.51 7.58
C ALA A 462 1.06 19.79 8.40
N ASP A 463 1.30 20.93 7.74
CA ASP A 463 1.01 22.26 8.30
C ASP A 463 -0.44 22.66 8.04
N ARG A 464 -1.01 22.19 6.91
CA ARG A 464 -2.40 22.44 6.50
C ARG A 464 -3.02 21.22 5.84
N ARG A 465 -4.34 21.09 5.97
CA ARG A 465 -5.13 19.99 5.38
C ARG A 465 -6.18 20.54 4.41
N LEU A 466 -6.29 19.87 3.26
CA LEU A 466 -7.38 20.04 2.29
C LEU A 466 -8.22 18.78 2.27
N ILE A 467 -9.51 18.90 2.58
CA ILE A 467 -10.43 17.76 2.58
C ILE A 467 -11.22 17.78 1.28
N LEU A 468 -11.04 16.77 0.43
CA LEU A 468 -11.84 16.59 -0.78
C LEU A 468 -13.09 15.77 -0.48
N ALA A 469 -14.24 16.25 -0.95
CA ALA A 469 -15.49 15.51 -0.94
C ALA A 469 -15.62 14.66 -2.24
N ARG A 470 -16.39 13.59 -2.18
CA ARG A 470 -16.75 12.87 -3.44
C ARG A 470 -17.51 13.81 -4.35
N PRO A 471 -17.20 13.82 -5.67
CA PRO A 471 -18.04 14.50 -6.64
C PRO A 471 -19.47 13.95 -6.56
N PRO A 472 -20.51 14.81 -6.72
CA PRO A 472 -21.89 14.32 -6.76
C PRO A 472 -21.99 13.28 -7.89
N GLN A 473 -22.42 12.08 -7.56
CA GLN A 473 -22.74 11.06 -8.57
C GLN A 473 -23.99 11.60 -9.29
N ASN A 474 -23.80 12.09 -10.52
CA ASN A 474 -24.94 12.42 -11.37
C ASN A 474 -25.84 11.21 -11.44
N GLY A 475 -27.08 11.37 -10.99
CA GLY A 475 -28.05 10.30 -10.74
C GLY A 475 -28.06 9.24 -11.83
N ARG A 476 -27.87 8.02 -11.45
CA ARG A 476 -28.47 6.92 -12.17
C ARG A 476 -29.99 7.12 -12.07
N THR A 477 -30.57 7.83 -13.02
CA THR A 477 -31.98 7.66 -13.36
C THR A 477 -32.09 6.21 -13.81
N GLY A 478 -32.62 5.36 -12.94
CA GLY A 478 -33.07 4.04 -13.32
C GLY A 478 -34.01 4.17 -14.53
N PRO A 479 -34.05 3.18 -15.45
CA PRO A 479 -35.01 3.20 -16.54
C PRO A 479 -36.40 3.34 -15.93
N GLY A 480 -37.10 4.44 -16.29
CA GLY A 480 -38.46 4.68 -15.87
C GLY A 480 -39.31 3.44 -16.16
N ARG A 481 -40.05 2.97 -15.14
CA ARG A 481 -41.15 2.05 -15.36
C ARG A 481 -42.09 2.70 -16.41
N PRO A 482 -42.48 2.00 -17.46
CA PRO A 482 -43.58 2.48 -18.26
C PRO A 482 -44.81 2.57 -17.37
N GLU A 483 -45.41 3.75 -17.32
CA GLU A 483 -46.75 3.93 -16.76
C GLU A 483 -47.73 3.13 -17.63
N ASP A 484 -48.31 2.08 -17.09
CA ASP A 484 -49.51 1.46 -17.65
C ASP A 484 -50.65 2.44 -17.51
N GLY A 485 -51.00 3.09 -18.61
CA GLY A 485 -52.23 3.89 -18.73
C GLY A 485 -53.46 3.01 -18.78
N PRO A 486 -54.59 3.43 -18.21
CA PRO A 486 -55.81 2.63 -18.17
C PRO A 486 -56.63 2.75 -19.46
N SER A 487 -57.03 1.66 -20.00
CA SER A 487 -58.34 1.43 -20.70
C SER A 487 -58.56 -0.04 -21.04
#